data_f10364d56cf9f259c0f85178c40c0254
#
_entry.id   f10364d56cf9f259c0f85178c40c0254
#
_cell.length_a   1.000
_cell.length_b   1.000
_cell.length_c   1.000
_cell.angle_alpha   90.00
_cell.angle_beta   90.00
_cell.angle_gamma   90.00
#
_symmetry.space_group_name_H-M   'P 1'
#
loop_
_entity.id
_entity.type
_entity.pdbx_description
1 polymer ?
#
loop_
_entity_poly.entity_id
_entity_poly.type
_entity_poly.pdbx_seq_one_letter_code
_entity_poly.pdbx_strand_id
1 'polypeptide(L)'
;EYEDDEEYEDDEEYEDEFDESDDKEVLSNEAENLGYTIDLQGGSPRFVNENLIDWGSNVDVRGSVEFPVLMQVLGMKFRFGAEIGTFNYKHNVPPATDEYSGISAMGILAFPAGPGKIKLGTGIVGSSPGFIMEATYGIRIGGVLDIRGGFRSTEVINATTKDELELGHTGWVDGVIVLGINL
;
A
#
# COMPACT_ATOMS: atom_id res chain seq x y z
N GLU A 1 6.69 8.20 -75.05
CA GLU A 1 7.19 6.93 -74.53
C GLU A 1 8.03 7.26 -73.33
N TYR A 2 7.39 7.28 -72.15
CA TYR A 2 8.05 7.48 -70.85
C TYR A 2 7.78 6.19 -70.08
N GLU A 3 8.83 5.45 -69.79
CA GLU A 3 8.84 4.35 -68.85
C GLU A 3 9.03 4.96 -67.42
N ASP A 4 8.02 4.79 -66.58
CA ASP A 4 8.08 5.08 -65.14
C ASP A 4 8.59 3.85 -64.43
N ASP A 5 9.84 3.88 -64.00
CA ASP A 5 10.42 2.92 -63.07
C ASP A 5 9.95 3.27 -61.64
N GLU A 6 8.94 2.55 -61.15
CA GLU A 6 8.55 2.60 -59.70
C GLU A 6 9.54 1.74 -58.90
N GLU A 7 10.41 2.43 -58.20
CA GLU A 7 11.26 1.86 -57.15
C GLU A 7 10.37 1.53 -55.95
N TYR A 8 10.18 0.22 -55.68
CA TYR A 8 9.57 -0.27 -54.44
C TYR A 8 10.61 -0.14 -53.36
N GLU A 9 10.42 0.78 -52.40
CA GLU A 9 11.13 0.79 -51.13
C GLU A 9 10.64 -0.39 -50.26
N ASP A 10 11.54 -1.34 -50.02
CA ASP A 10 11.35 -2.39 -49.04
C ASP A 10 11.30 -1.75 -47.65
N ASP A 11 10.10 -1.64 -47.09
CA ASP A 11 9.88 -1.36 -45.68
C ASP A 11 10.38 -2.56 -44.86
N GLU A 12 11.63 -2.50 -44.41
CA GLU A 12 12.13 -3.41 -43.38
C GLU A 12 11.34 -3.12 -42.07
N GLU A 13 10.32 -3.96 -41.80
CA GLU A 13 9.70 -4.05 -40.50
C GLU A 13 10.78 -4.46 -39.48
N TYR A 14 11.30 -3.49 -38.74
CA TYR A 14 12.05 -3.76 -37.50
C TYR A 14 11.05 -4.30 -36.49
N GLU A 15 10.88 -5.61 -36.47
CA GLU A 15 10.32 -6.30 -35.31
C GLU A 15 11.31 -6.11 -34.15
N ASP A 16 11.05 -5.09 -33.29
CA ASP A 16 11.66 -5.02 -31.97
C ASP A 16 11.17 -6.24 -31.17
N GLU A 17 11.90 -7.34 -31.31
CA GLU A 17 11.80 -8.47 -30.36
C GLU A 17 12.20 -7.92 -28.98
N PHE A 18 11.18 -7.48 -28.22
CA PHE A 18 11.34 -7.21 -26.80
C PHE A 18 11.86 -8.50 -26.16
N ASP A 19 13.14 -8.49 -25.80
CA ASP A 19 13.82 -9.66 -25.25
C ASP A 19 13.34 -9.87 -23.81
N GLU A 20 12.20 -10.59 -23.65
CA GLU A 20 11.66 -11.00 -22.33
C GLU A 20 12.67 -11.77 -21.47
N SER A 21 13.76 -12.24 -22.06
CA SER A 21 14.80 -13.01 -21.35
C SER A 21 15.67 -12.10 -20.48
N ASP A 22 16.05 -10.94 -21.00
CA ASP A 22 16.89 -9.96 -20.28
C ASP A 22 16.14 -9.37 -19.07
N ASP A 23 14.85 -9.08 -19.21
CA ASP A 23 14.02 -8.58 -18.12
C ASP A 23 13.87 -9.59 -16.98
N LYS A 24 13.76 -10.89 -17.29
CA LYS A 24 13.69 -11.96 -16.30
C LYS A 24 15.00 -12.16 -15.55
N GLU A 25 16.13 -12.02 -16.23
CA GLU A 25 17.45 -12.15 -15.62
C GLU A 25 17.79 -10.97 -14.71
N VAL A 26 17.44 -9.74 -15.10
CA VAL A 26 17.58 -8.54 -14.26
C VAL A 26 16.70 -8.63 -13.01
N LEU A 27 15.46 -9.11 -13.13
CA LEU A 27 14.57 -9.32 -12.00
C LEU A 27 15.08 -10.39 -11.04
N SER A 28 15.67 -11.49 -11.56
CA SER A 28 16.24 -12.55 -10.74
C SER A 28 17.42 -12.02 -9.92
N ASN A 29 18.33 -11.27 -10.54
CA ASN A 29 19.49 -10.69 -9.88
C ASN A 29 19.13 -9.63 -8.83
N GLU A 30 18.12 -8.80 -9.09
CA GLU A 30 17.61 -7.85 -8.11
C GLU A 30 16.90 -8.56 -6.94
N ALA A 31 16.19 -9.65 -7.20
CA ALA A 31 15.49 -10.42 -6.18
C ALA A 31 16.44 -11.16 -5.25
N GLU A 32 17.58 -11.68 -5.75
CA GLU A 32 18.58 -12.39 -4.94
C GLU A 32 19.25 -11.49 -3.88
N ASN A 33 19.31 -10.17 -4.13
CA ASN A 33 19.86 -9.19 -3.20
C ASN A 33 18.80 -8.48 -2.35
N LEU A 34 17.55 -8.88 -2.48
CA LEU A 34 16.45 -8.25 -1.76
C LEU A 34 16.24 -8.93 -0.41
N GLY A 35 16.49 -8.20 0.67
CA GLY A 35 16.18 -8.65 2.01
C GLY A 35 14.72 -8.36 2.43
N TYR A 36 14.40 -8.66 3.67
CA TYR A 36 13.14 -8.28 4.27
C TYR A 36 13.12 -6.78 4.57
N THR A 37 11.96 -6.14 4.43
CA THR A 37 11.73 -4.80 4.99
C THR A 37 10.72 -4.92 6.11
N ILE A 38 11.07 -4.39 7.28
CA ILE A 38 10.20 -4.33 8.45
C ILE A 38 9.88 -2.86 8.70
N ASP A 39 8.59 -2.50 8.66
CA ASP A 39 8.13 -1.15 8.98
C ASP A 39 7.37 -1.15 10.31
N LEU A 40 7.65 -0.15 11.15
CA LEU A 40 6.84 0.23 12.29
C LEU A 40 6.21 1.60 12.01
N GLN A 41 4.90 1.71 12.16
CA GLN A 41 4.13 2.87 11.77
C GLN A 41 3.26 3.37 12.93
N GLY A 42 3.27 4.68 13.15
CA GLY A 42 2.28 5.39 13.94
C GLY A 42 1.36 6.20 13.03
N GLY A 43 0.06 6.11 13.26
CA GLY A 43 -0.96 6.85 12.51
C GLY A 43 -1.89 7.63 13.43
N SER A 44 -2.39 8.75 12.95
CA SER A 44 -3.42 9.52 13.64
C SER A 44 -4.50 9.91 12.64
N PRO A 45 -5.74 9.43 12.81
CA PRO A 45 -6.85 9.81 11.96
C PRO A 45 -7.06 11.32 11.94
N ARG A 46 -7.21 11.87 10.74
CA ARG A 46 -7.41 13.32 10.51
C ARG A 46 -8.73 13.60 9.82
N PHE A 47 -9.16 12.68 8.98
CA PHE A 47 -10.43 12.79 8.28
C PHE A 47 -11.16 11.46 8.42
N VAL A 48 -12.44 11.52 8.70
CA VAL A 48 -13.33 10.37 8.85
C VAL A 48 -14.57 10.59 7.99
N ASN A 49 -15.22 9.51 7.58
CA ASN A 49 -16.49 9.62 6.88
C ASN A 49 -17.64 9.96 7.86
N GLU A 50 -18.85 10.16 7.34
CA GLU A 50 -20.02 10.55 8.10
C GLU A 50 -20.36 9.60 9.25
N ASN A 51 -20.08 8.31 9.10
CA ASN A 51 -20.40 7.29 10.11
C ASN A 51 -19.48 7.35 11.34
N LEU A 52 -18.35 8.04 11.25
CA LEU A 52 -17.38 8.22 12.34
C LEU A 52 -17.22 9.68 12.77
N ILE A 53 -18.04 10.62 12.26
CA ILE A 53 -17.86 12.07 12.49
C ILE A 53 -17.96 12.45 13.98
N ASP A 54 -18.79 11.75 14.74
CA ASP A 54 -19.00 11.96 16.18
C ASP A 54 -18.08 11.09 17.05
N TRP A 55 -17.09 10.43 16.43
CA TRP A 55 -16.18 9.51 17.11
C TRP A 55 -14.81 10.13 17.30
N GLY A 56 -14.30 10.04 18.51
CA GLY A 56 -12.91 10.38 18.81
C GLY A 56 -11.98 9.21 18.51
N SER A 57 -10.80 9.51 17.99
CA SER A 57 -9.79 8.51 17.66
C SER A 57 -8.52 8.69 18.46
N ASN A 58 -7.79 7.61 18.69
CA ASN A 58 -6.45 7.62 19.26
C ASN A 58 -5.40 7.38 18.17
N VAL A 59 -4.14 7.45 18.56
CA VAL A 59 -3.03 7.05 17.70
C VAL A 59 -3.06 5.55 17.50
N ASP A 60 -3.00 5.13 16.26
CA ASP A 60 -2.93 3.74 15.85
C ASP A 60 -1.46 3.33 15.64
N VAL A 61 -1.15 2.08 15.95
CA VAL A 61 0.18 1.51 15.75
C VAL A 61 0.06 0.30 14.82
N ARG A 62 0.99 0.21 13.86
CA ARG A 62 1.01 -0.87 12.86
C ARG A 62 2.44 -1.37 12.67
N GLY A 63 2.56 -2.66 12.42
CA GLY A 63 3.80 -3.30 12.00
C GLY A 63 3.58 -4.03 10.69
N SER A 64 4.51 -3.92 9.76
CA SER A 64 4.45 -4.66 8.50
C SER A 64 5.77 -5.29 8.15
N VAL A 65 5.71 -6.40 7.43
CA VAL A 65 6.85 -7.08 6.85
C VAL A 65 6.64 -7.23 5.35
N GLU A 66 7.63 -6.84 4.57
CA GLU A 66 7.68 -7.08 3.12
C GLU A 66 8.66 -8.22 2.86
N PHE A 67 8.20 -9.20 2.11
CA PHE A 67 9.00 -10.37 1.77
C PHE A 67 10.04 -10.05 0.69
N PRO A 68 11.17 -10.79 0.64
CA PRO A 68 12.20 -10.62 -0.38
C PRO A 68 11.78 -11.26 -1.72
N VAL A 69 10.57 -10.92 -2.17
CA VAL A 69 9.99 -11.40 -3.43
C VAL A 69 9.61 -10.18 -4.25
N LEU A 70 10.36 -9.95 -5.32
CA LEU A 70 10.07 -8.89 -6.27
C LEU A 70 9.22 -9.46 -7.40
N MET A 71 8.11 -8.82 -7.66
CA MET A 71 7.23 -9.13 -8.79
C MET A 71 7.12 -7.92 -9.71
N GLN A 72 6.87 -8.18 -10.98
CA GLN A 72 6.66 -7.14 -11.98
C GLN A 72 5.37 -7.41 -12.74
N VAL A 73 4.53 -6.39 -12.84
CA VAL A 73 3.32 -6.40 -13.67
C VAL A 73 3.25 -5.06 -14.41
N LEU A 74 3.11 -5.10 -15.73
CA LEU A 74 3.05 -3.90 -16.58
C LEU A 74 4.22 -2.92 -16.35
N GLY A 75 5.43 -3.44 -16.15
CA GLY A 75 6.62 -2.62 -15.89
C GLY A 75 6.74 -2.07 -14.46
N MET A 76 5.71 -2.24 -13.62
CA MET A 76 5.75 -1.82 -12.21
C MET A 76 6.27 -2.94 -11.32
N LYS A 77 7.35 -2.67 -10.60
CA LYS A 77 7.91 -3.59 -9.62
C LYS A 77 7.20 -3.41 -8.27
N PHE A 78 6.86 -4.51 -7.60
CA PHE A 78 6.26 -4.50 -6.28
C PHE A 78 6.67 -5.70 -5.44
N ARG A 79 6.48 -5.57 -4.14
CA ARG A 79 6.75 -6.62 -3.15
C ARG A 79 5.46 -7.00 -2.45
N PHE A 80 5.33 -8.27 -2.11
CA PHE A 80 4.31 -8.74 -1.20
C PHE A 80 4.73 -8.54 0.25
N GLY A 81 3.74 -8.37 1.11
CA GLY A 81 3.95 -8.30 2.54
C GLY A 81 2.68 -8.57 3.32
N ALA A 82 2.84 -8.50 4.62
CA ALA A 82 1.74 -8.59 5.58
C ALA A 82 1.86 -7.46 6.59
N GLU A 83 0.72 -6.99 7.08
CA GLU A 83 0.63 -5.94 8.07
C GLU A 83 -0.37 -6.32 9.15
N ILE A 84 -0.04 -5.99 10.38
CA ILE A 84 -0.94 -6.04 11.52
C ILE A 84 -0.93 -4.68 12.22
N GLY A 85 -2.11 -4.24 12.67
CA GLY A 85 -2.24 -2.95 13.34
C GLY A 85 -3.41 -2.89 14.30
N THR A 86 -3.52 -1.76 14.95
CA THR A 86 -4.63 -1.44 15.85
C THR A 86 -5.42 -0.25 15.32
N PHE A 87 -6.67 -0.15 15.71
CA PHE A 87 -7.50 1.03 15.51
C PHE A 87 -8.42 1.20 16.72
N ASN A 88 -8.77 2.46 17.04
CA ASN A 88 -9.63 2.76 18.18
C ASN A 88 -10.40 4.05 17.95
N TYR A 89 -11.72 3.93 17.92
CA TYR A 89 -12.69 5.02 17.86
C TYR A 89 -13.68 4.89 19.03
N LYS A 90 -13.96 6.00 19.70
CA LYS A 90 -14.93 6.07 20.80
C LYS A 90 -15.98 7.12 20.50
N HIS A 91 -17.22 6.77 20.68
CA HIS A 91 -18.33 7.68 20.49
C HIS A 91 -18.25 8.81 21.55
N ASN A 92 -18.25 10.06 21.09
CA ASN A 92 -18.03 11.22 21.96
C ASN A 92 -19.33 11.92 22.40
N VAL A 93 -20.49 11.51 21.86
CA VAL A 93 -21.77 12.17 22.13
C VAL A 93 -22.58 11.37 23.16
N PRO A 94 -22.74 11.85 24.42
CA PRO A 94 -23.55 11.18 25.41
C PRO A 94 -25.03 11.08 24.97
N PRO A 95 -25.76 10.01 25.35
CA PRO A 95 -25.37 8.97 26.32
C PRO A 95 -24.62 7.78 25.72
N ALA A 96 -24.30 7.79 24.44
CA ALA A 96 -23.62 6.69 23.77
C ALA A 96 -22.20 6.51 24.29
N THR A 97 -21.82 5.26 24.54
CA THR A 97 -20.48 4.87 25.00
C THR A 97 -19.86 3.80 24.11
N ASP A 98 -20.38 3.68 22.89
CA ASP A 98 -19.92 2.66 21.95
C ASP A 98 -18.44 2.83 21.57
N GLU A 99 -17.79 1.72 21.33
CA GLU A 99 -16.39 1.66 20.89
C GLU A 99 -16.26 0.82 19.63
N TYR A 100 -15.67 1.42 18.60
CA TYR A 100 -15.22 0.72 17.40
C TYR A 100 -13.71 0.61 17.43
N SER A 101 -13.21 -0.54 17.87
CA SER A 101 -11.79 -0.76 18.07
C SER A 101 -11.42 -2.23 17.85
N GLY A 102 -10.16 -2.46 17.55
CA GLY A 102 -9.69 -3.82 17.36
C GLY A 102 -8.33 -3.89 16.68
N ILE A 103 -8.12 -5.04 16.04
CA ILE A 103 -6.92 -5.35 15.27
C ILE A 103 -7.29 -5.35 13.79
N SER A 104 -6.39 -4.84 12.98
CA SER A 104 -6.43 -5.01 11.52
C SER A 104 -5.34 -5.99 11.09
N ALA A 105 -5.63 -6.83 10.10
CA ALA A 105 -4.67 -7.73 9.47
C ALA A 105 -4.82 -7.65 7.96
N MET A 106 -3.76 -7.27 7.25
CA MET A 106 -3.77 -6.98 5.81
C MET A 106 -2.69 -7.77 5.08
N GLY A 107 -3.03 -8.26 3.90
CA GLY A 107 -2.06 -8.56 2.87
C GLY A 107 -1.75 -7.26 2.11
N ILE A 108 -0.48 -6.97 1.88
CA ILE A 108 -0.06 -5.71 1.25
C ILE A 108 0.76 -5.94 -0.02
N LEU A 109 0.61 -5.01 -0.95
CA LEU A 109 1.47 -4.81 -2.11
C LEU A 109 2.21 -3.49 -1.92
N ALA A 110 3.53 -3.53 -1.88
CA ALA A 110 4.38 -2.38 -1.68
C ALA A 110 5.12 -2.02 -2.98
N PHE A 111 4.86 -0.83 -3.49
CA PHE A 111 5.47 -0.29 -4.71
C PHE A 111 6.52 0.75 -4.30
N PRO A 112 7.81 0.52 -4.56
CA PRO A 112 8.82 1.53 -4.33
C PRO A 112 8.65 2.70 -5.30
N ALA A 113 8.70 3.91 -4.79
CA ALA A 113 8.56 5.15 -5.55
C ALA A 113 9.70 6.12 -5.19
N GLY A 114 10.92 5.82 -5.62
CA GLY A 114 12.13 6.53 -5.22
C GLY A 114 12.36 6.42 -3.72
N PRO A 115 12.50 7.55 -2.98
CA PRO A 115 12.62 7.52 -1.51
C PRO A 115 11.26 7.36 -0.81
N GLY A 116 10.18 7.23 -1.57
CA GLY A 116 8.83 6.98 -1.10
C GLY A 116 8.38 5.55 -1.32
N LYS A 117 7.15 5.27 -0.89
CA LYS A 117 6.50 3.97 -1.03
C LYS A 117 4.99 4.16 -1.15
N ILE A 118 4.37 3.42 -2.06
CA ILE A 118 2.93 3.28 -2.15
C ILE A 118 2.60 1.86 -1.68
N LYS A 119 1.66 1.72 -0.75
CA LYS A 119 1.13 0.43 -0.33
C LYS A 119 -0.35 0.34 -0.67
N LEU A 120 -0.75 -0.78 -1.24
CA LEU A 120 -2.15 -1.19 -1.39
C LEU A 120 -2.35 -2.45 -0.58
N GLY A 121 -3.47 -2.58 0.09
CA GLY A 121 -3.72 -3.78 0.88
C GLY A 121 -5.19 -4.11 1.01
N THR A 122 -5.45 -5.37 1.31
CA THR A 122 -6.78 -5.89 1.60
C THR A 122 -6.68 -6.92 2.72
N GLY A 123 -7.73 -7.01 3.52
CA GLY A 123 -7.77 -7.93 4.65
C GLY A 123 -8.96 -7.69 5.55
N ILE A 124 -8.74 -7.79 6.85
CA ILE A 124 -9.77 -7.60 7.88
C ILE A 124 -9.41 -6.45 8.81
N VAL A 125 -10.43 -5.67 9.18
CA VAL A 125 -10.40 -4.61 10.19
C VAL A 125 -11.46 -4.93 11.23
N GLY A 126 -11.03 -5.38 12.42
CA GLY A 126 -11.93 -5.99 13.38
C GLY A 126 -12.51 -7.29 12.83
N SER A 127 -13.82 -7.32 12.61
CA SER A 127 -14.55 -8.46 12.02
C SER A 127 -14.91 -8.28 10.55
N SER A 128 -14.59 -7.12 9.94
CA SER A 128 -15.09 -6.71 8.64
C SER A 128 -14.02 -6.64 7.56
N PRO A 129 -14.35 -6.90 6.29
CA PRO A 129 -13.41 -6.70 5.19
C PRO A 129 -12.99 -5.25 5.08
N GLY A 130 -11.70 -5.04 4.79
CA GLY A 130 -11.15 -3.69 4.62
C GLY A 130 -10.11 -3.60 3.53
N PHE A 131 -9.90 -2.36 3.06
CA PHE A 131 -8.92 -1.99 2.05
C PHE A 131 -8.10 -0.82 2.57
N ILE A 132 -6.83 -0.80 2.17
CA ILE A 132 -5.94 0.30 2.48
C ILE A 132 -5.23 0.81 1.23
N MET A 133 -5.02 2.12 1.22
CA MET A 133 -4.11 2.78 0.30
C MET A 133 -3.24 3.74 1.10
N GLU A 134 -1.93 3.61 0.95
CA GLU A 134 -0.95 4.43 1.67
C GLU A 134 0.05 5.01 0.69
N ALA A 135 0.40 6.27 0.89
CA ALA A 135 1.47 6.93 0.17
C ALA A 135 2.39 7.63 1.17
N THR A 136 3.65 7.24 1.18
CA THR A 136 4.67 7.79 2.07
C THR A 136 5.88 8.26 1.29
N TYR A 137 6.57 9.27 1.81
CA TYR A 137 7.80 9.81 1.28
C TYR A 137 8.77 10.13 2.42
N GLY A 138 10.06 9.99 2.19
CA GLY A 138 11.03 10.23 3.26
C GLY A 138 12.48 10.11 2.83
N ILE A 139 13.32 9.70 3.77
CA ILE A 139 14.75 9.59 3.58
C ILE A 139 15.23 8.21 4.01
N ARG A 140 16.28 7.72 3.34
CA ARG A 140 17.00 6.51 3.71
C ARG A 140 18.36 6.87 4.30
N ILE A 141 18.63 6.36 5.49
CA ILE A 141 19.87 6.61 6.24
C ILE A 141 20.70 5.34 6.24
N GLY A 142 21.93 5.43 5.75
CA GLY A 142 22.89 4.31 5.72
C GLY A 142 22.43 3.11 4.91
N GLY A 143 21.45 3.28 4.02
CA GLY A 143 20.91 2.19 3.20
C GLY A 143 19.99 1.21 3.93
N VAL A 144 19.93 1.27 5.26
CA VAL A 144 19.20 0.31 6.11
C VAL A 144 17.96 0.92 6.75
N LEU A 145 18.04 2.17 7.22
CA LEU A 145 16.97 2.81 7.97
C LEU A 145 16.18 3.78 7.07
N ASP A 146 14.87 3.58 6.96
CA ASP A 146 13.94 4.48 6.29
C ASP A 146 13.12 5.26 7.32
N ILE A 147 13.06 6.58 7.17
CA ILE A 147 12.14 7.44 7.92
C ILE A 147 11.22 8.11 6.91
N ARG A 148 9.93 7.81 6.99
CA ARG A 148 8.94 8.27 6.02
C ARG A 148 7.73 8.88 6.71
N GLY A 149 7.11 9.87 6.09
CA GLY A 149 5.84 10.45 6.48
C GLY A 149 4.87 10.43 5.31
N GLY A 150 3.57 10.45 5.58
CA GLY A 150 2.57 10.42 4.52
C GLY A 150 1.15 10.29 5.02
N PHE A 151 0.32 9.73 4.16
CA PHE A 151 -1.11 9.53 4.40
C PHE A 151 -1.51 8.10 4.08
N ARG A 152 -2.50 7.62 4.84
CA ARG A 152 -3.10 6.32 4.64
C ARG A 152 -4.62 6.44 4.70
N SER A 153 -5.30 5.95 3.67
CA SER A 153 -6.73 5.72 3.67
C SER A 153 -7.02 4.28 4.08
N THR A 154 -8.01 4.11 4.95
CA THR A 154 -8.55 2.82 5.34
C THR A 154 -10.05 2.84 5.09
N GLU A 155 -10.56 1.86 4.36
CA GLU A 155 -11.98 1.69 4.04
C GLU A 155 -12.44 0.32 4.55
N VAL A 156 -13.56 0.30 5.26
CA VAL A 156 -14.13 -0.90 5.86
C VAL A 156 -15.58 -1.09 5.42
N ILE A 157 -15.86 -2.28 4.92
CA ILE A 157 -17.18 -2.63 4.43
C ILE A 157 -17.96 -3.30 5.56
N ASN A 158 -19.17 -2.81 5.86
CA ASN A 158 -20.05 -3.33 6.92
C ASN A 158 -19.37 -3.40 8.28
N ALA A 159 -18.77 -2.29 8.70
CA ALA A 159 -18.15 -2.18 10.02
C ALA A 159 -19.18 -2.37 11.12
N THR A 160 -18.78 -3.07 12.19
CA THR A 160 -19.62 -3.34 13.35
C THR A 160 -18.82 -3.08 14.62
N THR A 161 -19.43 -2.42 15.60
CA THR A 161 -18.82 -2.17 16.90
C THR A 161 -18.73 -3.46 17.74
N LYS A 162 -18.08 -3.38 18.91
CA LYS A 162 -18.04 -4.50 19.89
C LYS A 162 -19.42 -4.85 20.43
N ASP A 163 -20.31 -3.88 20.51
CA ASP A 163 -21.68 -4.04 21.01
C ASP A 163 -22.69 -4.36 19.89
N GLU A 164 -22.17 -4.86 18.74
CA GLU A 164 -22.95 -5.29 17.58
C GLU A 164 -23.73 -4.16 16.86
N LEU A 165 -23.38 -2.89 17.09
CA LEU A 165 -23.93 -1.79 16.34
C LEU A 165 -23.35 -1.77 14.93
N GLU A 166 -24.21 -1.83 13.93
CA GLU A 166 -23.80 -1.73 12.52
C GLU A 166 -23.50 -0.27 12.16
N LEU A 167 -22.25 0.00 11.82
CA LEU A 167 -21.79 1.31 11.32
C LEU A 167 -21.87 1.40 9.80
N GLY A 168 -22.07 0.28 9.12
CA GLY A 168 -22.06 0.22 7.66
C GLY A 168 -20.67 0.48 7.07
N HIS A 169 -20.60 1.16 5.93
CA HIS A 169 -19.35 1.53 5.29
C HIS A 169 -18.65 2.64 6.09
N THR A 170 -17.50 2.36 6.64
CA THR A 170 -16.69 3.33 7.37
C THR A 170 -15.34 3.53 6.71
N GLY A 171 -14.80 4.76 6.81
CA GLY A 171 -13.50 5.07 6.25
C GLY A 171 -12.85 6.24 6.98
N TRP A 172 -11.53 6.23 6.98
CA TRP A 172 -10.73 7.31 7.54
C TRP A 172 -9.39 7.47 6.85
N VAL A 173 -8.83 8.68 6.99
CA VAL A 173 -7.48 9.01 6.50
C VAL A 173 -6.60 9.37 7.68
N ASP A 174 -5.51 8.64 7.82
CA ASP A 174 -4.45 8.88 8.81
C ASP A 174 -3.36 9.77 8.22
N GLY A 175 -2.82 10.68 9.03
CA GLY A 175 -1.44 11.12 8.86
C GLY A 175 -0.52 10.09 9.50
N VAL A 176 0.52 9.64 8.80
CA VAL A 176 1.38 8.53 9.24
C VAL A 176 2.85 8.90 9.30
N ILE A 177 3.55 8.29 10.27
CA ILE A 177 5.02 8.28 10.35
C ILE A 177 5.46 6.83 10.38
N VAL A 178 6.45 6.50 9.57
CA VAL A 178 6.97 5.14 9.39
C VAL A 178 8.47 5.11 9.65
N LEU A 179 8.88 4.13 10.45
CA LEU A 179 10.27 3.72 10.62
C LEU A 179 10.44 2.36 9.97
N GLY A 180 11.27 2.28 8.93
CA GLY A 180 11.51 1.07 8.17
C GLY A 180 12.95 0.59 8.33
N ILE A 181 13.14 -0.72 8.43
CA ILE A 181 14.46 -1.37 8.45
C ILE A 181 14.53 -2.33 7.26
N ASN A 182 15.55 -2.15 6.43
CA ASN A 182 15.85 -3.03 5.29
C ASN A 182 16.98 -3.99 5.72
N LEU A 183 16.71 -5.29 5.70
CA LEU A 183 17.58 -6.36 6.19
C LEU A 183 18.19 -7.12 5.00
#